data_af40e564753929de81d409af44f9da16
#
_entry.id   af40e564753929de81d409af44f9da16
#
_cell.length_a   1.000
_cell.length_b   1.000
_cell.length_c   1.000
_cell.angle_alpha   90.00
_cell.angle_beta   90.00
_cell.angle_gamma   90.00
#
_symmetry.space_group_name_H-M   'P 1'
#
loop_
_entity.id
_entity.type
_entity.pdbx_description
1 polymer ?
#
loop_
_entity_poly.entity_id
_entity_poly.type
_entity_poly.pdbx_seq_one_letter_code
_entity_poly.pdbx_strand_id
1 'polypeptide(L)'
;MSAPKSVVKFKKDGVEYTSNVDACQYYIHELSRAALRDVGRFIRSKWKGVYYTYFNKHTGNAGKAVNYQVMASKSTIYPRVEVGLKSGKVDGFYAYFQEFGTSKQPKLGLLTGMVEDNVQTIIEIESQYLSALNESESAAQALCNESEYTDNGE
;
A
#
# COMPACT_ATOMS: atom_id res chain seq x y z
N MET A 1 12.89 7.15 -10.23
CA MET A 1 13.27 8.59 -10.13
C MET A 1 14.42 8.72 -9.13
N SER A 2 15.44 9.54 -9.40
CA SER A 2 16.55 9.72 -8.45
C SER A 2 16.18 10.73 -7.37
N ALA A 3 16.71 10.52 -6.15
CA ALA A 3 16.55 11.46 -5.06
C ALA A 3 17.15 12.83 -5.42
N PRO A 4 16.57 13.93 -4.91
CA PRO A 4 17.15 15.25 -5.09
C PRO A 4 18.53 15.33 -4.45
N LYS A 5 19.46 16.01 -5.11
CA LYS A 5 20.80 16.22 -4.58
C LYS A 5 20.75 17.15 -3.37
N SER A 6 21.60 16.87 -2.38
CA SER A 6 21.81 17.77 -1.26
C SER A 6 22.28 19.15 -1.73
N VAL A 7 21.74 20.19 -1.13
CA VAL A 7 22.02 21.58 -1.49
C VAL A 7 22.83 22.24 -0.38
N VAL A 8 23.97 22.85 -0.76
CA VAL A 8 24.74 23.69 0.16
C VAL A 8 23.93 24.94 0.49
N LYS A 9 23.53 25.08 1.74
CA LYS A 9 22.71 26.21 2.22
C LYS A 9 23.54 27.37 2.75
N PHE A 10 24.75 27.07 3.22
CA PHE A 10 25.56 28.07 3.90
C PHE A 10 27.05 27.67 3.88
N LYS A 11 27.91 28.63 3.57
CA LYS A 11 29.39 28.49 3.64
C LYS A 11 29.96 29.75 4.24
N LYS A 12 30.52 29.63 5.44
CA LYS A 12 31.17 30.76 6.15
C LYS A 12 32.33 30.26 7.01
N ASP A 13 33.44 30.98 6.99
CA ASP A 13 34.60 30.76 7.86
C ASP A 13 35.14 29.30 7.86
N GLY A 14 35.14 28.66 6.68
CA GLY A 14 35.58 27.25 6.53
C GLY A 14 34.55 26.21 6.90
N VAL A 15 33.37 26.61 7.39
CA VAL A 15 32.25 25.70 7.69
C VAL A 15 31.28 25.69 6.52
N GLU A 16 30.95 24.48 6.04
CA GLU A 16 29.95 24.26 4.98
C GLU A 16 28.78 23.49 5.55
N TYR A 17 27.57 24.06 5.45
CA TYR A 17 26.34 23.41 5.84
C TYR A 17 25.60 22.89 4.62
N THR A 18 25.44 21.57 4.55
CA THR A 18 24.72 20.89 3.48
C THR A 18 23.40 20.37 4.03
N SER A 19 22.29 20.73 3.38
CA SER A 19 20.95 20.27 3.80
C SER A 19 20.54 19.04 2.98
N ASN A 20 20.20 17.97 3.67
CA ASN A 20 19.65 16.72 3.10
C ASN A 20 18.12 16.60 3.32
N VAL A 21 17.46 17.65 3.78
CA VAL A 21 16.03 17.62 4.12
C VAL A 21 15.19 17.18 2.93
N ASP A 22 15.47 17.71 1.73
CA ASP A 22 14.70 17.37 0.53
C ASP A 22 14.88 15.89 0.14
N ALA A 23 16.08 15.34 0.32
CA ALA A 23 16.37 13.94 0.09
C ALA A 23 15.64 13.05 1.12
N CYS A 24 15.69 13.39 2.41
CA CYS A 24 14.95 12.67 3.45
C CYS A 24 13.45 12.68 3.20
N GLN A 25 12.87 13.81 2.86
CA GLN A 25 11.45 13.91 2.53
C GLN A 25 11.08 13.03 1.33
N TYR A 26 11.93 13.02 0.31
CA TYR A 26 11.75 12.15 -0.85
C TYR A 26 11.73 10.67 -0.46
N TYR A 27 12.72 10.20 0.32
CA TYR A 27 12.79 8.80 0.75
C TYR A 27 11.62 8.40 1.65
N ILE A 28 11.24 9.23 2.60
CA ILE A 28 10.07 8.98 3.44
C ILE A 28 8.81 8.80 2.58
N HIS A 29 8.64 9.65 1.59
CA HIS A 29 7.47 9.58 0.70
C HIS A 29 7.49 8.30 -0.16
N GLU A 30 8.62 7.95 -0.77
CA GLU A 30 8.74 6.76 -1.62
C GLU A 30 8.61 5.47 -0.80
N LEU A 31 9.22 5.39 0.40
CA LEU A 31 9.06 4.25 1.30
C LEU A 31 7.63 4.09 1.79
N SER A 32 6.97 5.18 2.16
CA SER A 32 5.55 5.14 2.54
C SER A 32 4.67 4.63 1.38
N ARG A 33 4.97 5.08 0.16
CA ARG A 33 4.27 4.62 -1.04
C ARG A 33 4.49 3.13 -1.31
N ALA A 34 5.73 2.65 -1.14
CA ALA A 34 6.09 1.25 -1.29
C ALA A 34 5.39 0.38 -0.24
N ALA A 35 5.45 0.77 1.04
CA ALA A 35 4.76 0.09 2.14
C ALA A 35 3.24 -0.04 1.87
N LEU A 36 2.59 1.04 1.47
CA LEU A 36 1.16 1.03 1.17
C LEU A 36 0.79 0.17 -0.04
N ARG A 37 1.68 0.02 -1.03
CA ARG A 37 1.48 -0.94 -2.12
C ARG A 37 1.51 -2.37 -1.61
N ASP A 38 2.47 -2.71 -0.77
CA ASP A 38 2.60 -4.07 -0.23
C ASP A 38 1.45 -4.41 0.70
N VAL A 39 1.01 -3.47 1.55
CA VAL A 39 -0.22 -3.61 2.33
C VAL A 39 -1.43 -3.84 1.43
N GLY A 40 -1.58 -3.08 0.36
CA GLY A 40 -2.68 -3.24 -0.59
C GLY A 40 -2.67 -4.62 -1.27
N ARG A 41 -1.51 -5.11 -1.69
CA ARG A 41 -1.35 -6.47 -2.25
C ARG A 41 -1.65 -7.55 -1.24
N PHE A 42 -1.15 -7.40 -0.02
CA PHE A 42 -1.40 -8.33 1.09
C PHE A 42 -2.90 -8.45 1.35
N ILE A 43 -3.60 -7.33 1.54
CA ILE A 43 -5.04 -7.30 1.79
C ILE A 43 -5.80 -7.95 0.62
N ARG A 44 -5.48 -7.60 -0.63
CA ARG A 44 -6.11 -8.15 -1.82
C ARG A 44 -5.93 -9.67 -1.91
N SER A 45 -4.72 -10.16 -1.66
CA SER A 45 -4.41 -11.59 -1.67
C SER A 45 -5.14 -12.37 -0.58
N LYS A 46 -5.10 -11.87 0.65
CA LYS A 46 -5.79 -12.47 1.80
C LYS A 46 -7.29 -12.50 1.62
N TRP A 47 -7.88 -11.41 1.14
CA TRP A 47 -9.32 -11.35 0.89
C TRP A 47 -9.76 -12.39 -0.14
N LYS A 48 -9.02 -12.57 -1.24
CA LYS A 48 -9.28 -13.63 -2.22
C LYS A 48 -9.33 -15.01 -1.56
N GLY A 49 -8.36 -15.31 -0.69
CA GLY A 49 -8.29 -16.56 0.06
C GLY A 49 -9.53 -16.77 0.95
N VAL A 50 -9.85 -15.78 1.78
CA VAL A 50 -11.01 -15.81 2.69
C VAL A 50 -12.32 -15.97 1.90
N TYR A 51 -12.49 -15.19 0.84
CA TYR A 51 -13.66 -15.23 0.00
C TYR A 51 -13.87 -16.61 -0.64
N TYR A 52 -12.82 -17.21 -1.21
CA TYR A 52 -12.92 -18.53 -1.87
C TYR A 52 -13.06 -19.69 -0.89
N THR A 53 -12.59 -19.53 0.34
CA THR A 53 -12.84 -20.52 1.40
C THR A 53 -14.30 -20.46 1.87
N TYR A 54 -14.87 -19.25 1.96
CA TYR A 54 -16.24 -19.07 2.38
C TYR A 54 -17.27 -19.55 1.32
N PHE A 55 -16.98 -19.32 0.03
CA PHE A 55 -17.87 -19.67 -1.07
C PHE A 55 -17.33 -20.86 -1.87
N ASN A 56 -17.93 -22.03 -1.74
CA ASN A 56 -17.53 -23.25 -2.46
C ASN A 56 -17.69 -23.16 -3.98
N LYS A 57 -18.64 -22.34 -4.46
CA LYS A 57 -18.88 -22.11 -5.90
C LYS A 57 -18.65 -20.65 -6.23
N HIS A 58 -17.70 -20.38 -7.11
CA HIS A 58 -17.36 -19.04 -7.52
C HIS A 58 -16.94 -18.99 -9.00
N THR A 59 -17.29 -17.92 -9.68
CA THR A 59 -16.90 -17.65 -11.08
C THR A 59 -15.52 -17.00 -11.21
N GLY A 60 -14.86 -16.66 -10.09
CA GLY A 60 -13.63 -15.90 -10.04
C GLY A 60 -13.82 -14.38 -10.19
N ASN A 61 -15.01 -13.92 -10.54
CA ASN A 61 -15.26 -12.49 -10.79
C ASN A 61 -15.11 -11.64 -9.51
N ALA A 62 -15.58 -12.12 -8.38
CA ALA A 62 -15.43 -11.43 -7.11
C ALA A 62 -13.95 -11.19 -6.76
N GLY A 63 -13.09 -12.21 -6.91
CA GLY A 63 -11.66 -12.08 -6.68
C GLY A 63 -10.95 -11.09 -7.62
N LYS A 64 -11.49 -10.88 -8.82
CA LYS A 64 -11.01 -9.86 -9.77
C LYS A 64 -11.56 -8.47 -9.45
N ALA A 65 -12.70 -8.38 -8.75
CA ALA A 65 -13.34 -7.11 -8.41
C ALA A 65 -12.61 -6.38 -7.27
N VAL A 66 -11.94 -7.11 -6.36
CA VAL A 66 -11.16 -6.46 -5.31
C VAL A 66 -9.91 -5.83 -5.89
N ASN A 67 -9.76 -4.55 -5.61
CA ASN A 67 -8.62 -3.77 -6.03
C ASN A 67 -8.19 -2.82 -4.91
N TYR A 68 -6.97 -2.30 -5.01
CA TYR A 68 -6.46 -1.28 -4.12
C TYR A 68 -5.94 -0.09 -4.91
N GLN A 69 -5.95 1.07 -4.29
CA GLN A 69 -5.40 2.31 -4.84
C GLN A 69 -4.58 3.02 -3.78
N VAL A 70 -3.32 3.29 -4.09
CA VAL A 70 -2.44 4.06 -3.20
C VAL A 70 -2.57 5.53 -3.53
N MET A 71 -2.99 6.31 -2.55
CA MET A 71 -3.06 7.76 -2.61
C MET A 71 -1.84 8.37 -1.91
N ALA A 72 -0.75 8.46 -2.63
CA ALA A 72 0.52 9.01 -2.17
C ALA A 72 1.13 9.90 -3.26
N SER A 73 0.46 11.01 -3.57
CA SER A 73 1.02 12.04 -4.45
C SER A 73 1.97 12.95 -3.66
N LYS A 74 2.89 13.64 -4.34
CA LYS A 74 3.83 14.58 -3.69
C LYS A 74 3.16 15.67 -2.85
N SER A 75 1.89 15.98 -3.14
CA SER A 75 1.07 16.93 -2.40
C SER A 75 0.23 16.31 -1.28
N THR A 76 0.27 14.98 -1.14
CA THR A 76 -0.54 14.27 -0.14
C THR A 76 0.17 14.30 1.21
N ILE A 77 -0.39 15.02 2.18
CA ILE A 77 0.16 15.13 3.54
C ILE A 77 0.08 13.78 4.27
N TYR A 78 -1.00 13.03 4.05
CA TYR A 78 -1.25 11.73 4.67
C TYR A 78 -1.39 10.66 3.59
N PRO A 79 -0.30 9.94 3.25
CA PRO A 79 -0.37 8.80 2.34
C PRO A 79 -1.34 7.75 2.89
N ARG A 80 -2.17 7.18 2.02
CA ARG A 80 -3.12 6.14 2.41
C ARG A 80 -3.33 5.14 1.28
N VAL A 81 -3.72 3.93 1.64
CA VAL A 81 -4.21 2.92 0.71
C VAL A 81 -5.71 2.74 0.88
N GLU A 82 -6.42 2.75 -0.22
CA GLU A 82 -7.85 2.45 -0.27
C GLU A 82 -8.02 1.08 -0.91
N VAL A 83 -8.69 0.17 -0.21
CA VAL A 83 -8.99 -1.17 -0.71
C VAL A 83 -10.50 -1.31 -0.81
N GLY A 84 -10.97 -1.83 -1.93
CA GLY A 84 -12.40 -1.94 -2.14
C GLY A 84 -12.76 -2.77 -3.37
N LEU A 85 -14.05 -2.86 -3.62
CA LEU A 85 -14.63 -3.55 -4.76
C LEU A 85 -14.75 -2.60 -5.94
N LYS A 86 -14.02 -2.86 -7.02
CA LYS A 86 -14.07 -2.05 -8.23
C LYS A 86 -15.36 -2.34 -9.00
N SER A 87 -16.15 -1.32 -9.24
CA SER A 87 -17.26 -1.34 -10.19
C SER A 87 -16.73 -1.25 -11.63
N GLY A 88 -17.28 -2.02 -12.57
CA GLY A 88 -16.90 -1.92 -13.97
C GLY A 88 -17.07 -3.21 -14.76
N LYS A 89 -16.18 -3.47 -15.72
CA LYS A 89 -16.24 -4.60 -16.67
C LYS A 89 -16.26 -6.00 -16.05
N VAL A 90 -15.93 -6.13 -14.77
CA VAL A 90 -15.94 -7.40 -14.04
C VAL A 90 -17.21 -7.42 -13.19
N ASP A 91 -18.00 -8.48 -13.35
CA ASP A 91 -19.26 -8.68 -12.62
C ASP A 91 -18.99 -9.12 -11.16
N GLY A 92 -18.37 -8.24 -10.39
CA GLY A 92 -18.08 -8.40 -8.96
C GLY A 92 -19.10 -7.75 -8.03
N PHE A 93 -20.16 -7.20 -8.58
CA PHE A 93 -21.21 -6.48 -7.89
C PHE A 93 -21.84 -7.27 -6.73
N TYR A 94 -21.98 -8.57 -6.88
CA TYR A 94 -22.50 -9.44 -5.80
C TYR A 94 -21.63 -9.44 -4.55
N ALA A 95 -20.31 -9.28 -4.68
CA ALA A 95 -19.42 -9.22 -3.53
C ALA A 95 -19.69 -7.98 -2.66
N TYR A 96 -20.14 -6.88 -3.26
CA TYR A 96 -20.57 -5.70 -2.52
C TYR A 96 -21.77 -5.99 -1.61
N PHE A 97 -22.79 -6.68 -2.13
CA PHE A 97 -23.94 -7.05 -1.32
C PHE A 97 -23.61 -8.04 -0.21
N GLN A 98 -22.65 -8.91 -0.44
CA GLN A 98 -22.17 -9.85 0.58
C GLN A 98 -21.38 -9.11 1.66
N GLU A 99 -20.59 -8.12 1.30
CA GLU A 99 -19.84 -7.32 2.27
C GLU A 99 -20.75 -6.47 3.15
N PHE A 100 -21.65 -5.72 2.54
CA PHE A 100 -22.49 -4.74 3.25
C PHE A 100 -23.87 -5.26 3.65
N GLY A 101 -24.29 -6.38 3.09
CA GLY A 101 -25.63 -6.93 3.28
C GLY A 101 -26.71 -6.23 2.45
N THR A 102 -27.89 -6.80 2.46
CA THR A 102 -29.11 -6.27 1.84
C THR A 102 -30.29 -6.52 2.77
N SER A 103 -31.47 -6.01 2.42
CA SER A 103 -32.71 -6.32 3.16
C SER A 103 -33.03 -7.83 3.22
N LYS A 104 -32.46 -8.63 2.31
CA LYS A 104 -32.69 -10.08 2.21
C LYS A 104 -31.50 -10.94 2.60
N GLN A 105 -30.30 -10.35 2.74
CA GLN A 105 -29.08 -11.07 3.08
C GLN A 105 -28.32 -10.33 4.19
N PRO A 106 -27.88 -11.03 5.24
CA PRO A 106 -27.11 -10.42 6.31
C PRO A 106 -25.76 -9.93 5.78
N LYS A 107 -25.21 -8.92 6.43
CA LYS A 107 -23.86 -8.45 6.22
C LYS A 107 -22.86 -9.55 6.61
N LEU A 108 -21.94 -9.91 5.71
CA LEU A 108 -20.86 -10.85 6.01
C LEU A 108 -19.60 -10.12 6.51
N GLY A 109 -19.29 -8.94 5.98
CA GLY A 109 -18.14 -8.14 6.42
C GLY A 109 -16.79 -8.84 6.23
N LEU A 110 -16.64 -9.67 5.20
CA LEU A 110 -15.43 -10.48 5.00
C LEU A 110 -14.18 -9.63 4.77
N LEU A 111 -14.30 -8.52 4.08
CA LEU A 111 -13.16 -7.60 3.85
C LEU A 111 -12.80 -6.89 5.14
N THR A 112 -13.80 -6.33 5.82
CA THR A 112 -13.61 -5.60 7.08
C THR A 112 -13.02 -6.51 8.15
N GLY A 113 -13.62 -7.68 8.39
CA GLY A 113 -13.13 -8.63 9.39
C GLY A 113 -11.71 -9.13 9.07
N MET A 114 -11.42 -9.44 7.79
CA MET A 114 -10.09 -9.87 7.39
C MET A 114 -9.03 -8.77 7.65
N VAL A 115 -9.35 -7.49 7.43
CA VAL A 115 -8.42 -6.39 7.73
C VAL A 115 -8.21 -6.27 9.24
N GLU A 116 -9.28 -6.31 10.03
CA GLU A 116 -9.21 -6.27 11.50
C GLU A 116 -8.38 -7.40 12.08
N ASP A 117 -8.53 -8.62 11.58
CA ASP A 117 -7.78 -9.80 12.01
C ASP A 117 -6.28 -9.76 11.65
N ASN A 118 -5.89 -8.93 10.68
CA ASN A 118 -4.52 -8.85 10.19
C ASN A 118 -3.85 -7.49 10.44
N VAL A 119 -4.38 -6.65 11.33
CA VAL A 119 -3.80 -5.33 11.65
C VAL A 119 -2.34 -5.44 12.08
N GLN A 120 -1.99 -6.44 12.90
CA GLN A 120 -0.63 -6.64 13.36
C GLN A 120 0.34 -6.91 12.18
N THR A 121 -0.04 -7.75 11.25
CA THR A 121 0.77 -8.04 10.04
C THR A 121 0.91 -6.80 9.14
N ILE A 122 -0.14 -5.99 9.05
CA ILE A 122 -0.09 -4.71 8.30
C ILE A 122 0.93 -3.77 8.93
N ILE A 123 0.91 -3.62 10.26
CA ILE A 123 1.88 -2.80 11.01
C ILE A 123 3.31 -3.35 10.82
N GLU A 124 3.49 -4.66 10.81
CA GLU A 124 4.80 -5.29 10.57
C GLU A 124 5.33 -4.96 9.17
N ILE A 125 4.50 -5.04 8.13
CA ILE A 125 4.87 -4.65 6.78
C ILE A 125 5.30 -3.18 6.74
N GLU A 126 4.51 -2.28 7.30
CA GLU A 126 4.83 -0.84 7.32
C GLU A 126 6.11 -0.54 8.10
N SER A 127 6.32 -1.21 9.24
CA SER A 127 7.49 -1.01 10.08
C SER A 127 8.79 -1.43 9.40
N GLN A 128 8.77 -2.47 8.56
CA GLN A 128 9.94 -2.90 7.77
C GLN A 128 10.43 -1.79 6.84
N TYR A 129 9.51 -1.09 6.17
CA TYR A 129 9.86 0.02 5.30
C TYR A 129 10.38 1.24 6.07
N LEU A 130 9.79 1.54 7.23
CA LEU A 130 10.23 2.65 8.05
C LEU A 130 11.59 2.40 8.72
N SER A 131 11.89 1.16 9.09
CA SER A 131 13.20 0.79 9.67
C SER A 131 14.35 0.98 8.67
N ALA A 132 14.09 0.82 7.38
CA ALA A 132 15.09 1.06 6.34
C ALA A 132 15.61 2.50 6.29
N LEU A 133 14.86 3.48 6.82
CA LEU A 133 15.34 4.85 6.98
C LEU A 133 16.53 4.97 7.95
N ASN A 134 16.64 4.03 8.90
CA ASN A 134 17.71 4.02 9.90
C ASN A 134 18.97 3.30 9.42
N GLU A 135 18.87 2.47 8.36
CA GLU A 135 19.99 1.63 7.94
C GLU A 135 20.91 2.34 6.95
N SER A 136 20.40 2.71 5.82
CA SER A 136 21.17 3.47 4.82
C SER A 136 20.29 3.93 3.65
N GLU A 137 20.75 4.95 2.93
CA GLU A 137 20.13 5.41 1.70
C GLU A 137 20.02 4.30 0.63
N SER A 138 20.98 3.39 0.57
CA SER A 138 20.99 2.27 -0.37
C SER A 138 19.95 1.21 -0.02
N ALA A 139 19.71 0.92 1.26
CA ALA A 139 18.69 -0.03 1.71
C ALA A 139 17.28 0.50 1.41
N ALA A 140 17.04 1.78 1.69
CA ALA A 140 15.79 2.45 1.36
C ALA A 140 15.50 2.40 -0.15
N GLN A 141 16.50 2.62 -0.99
CA GLN A 141 16.38 2.60 -2.44
C GLN A 141 16.12 1.18 -2.98
N ALA A 142 16.74 0.14 -2.38
CA ALA A 142 16.50 -1.26 -2.74
C ALA A 142 15.04 -1.65 -2.50
N LEU A 143 14.48 -1.35 -1.32
CA LEU A 143 13.08 -1.65 -0.99
C LEU A 143 12.09 -0.94 -1.93
N CYS A 144 12.35 0.33 -2.28
CA CYS A 144 11.52 1.04 -3.24
C CYS A 144 11.51 0.36 -4.62
N ASN A 145 12.67 -0.12 -5.09
CA ASN A 145 12.80 -0.78 -6.39
C ASN A 145 12.11 -2.15 -6.42
N GLU A 146 12.25 -2.97 -5.37
CA GLU A 146 11.57 -4.27 -5.28
C GLU A 146 10.05 -4.12 -5.35
N SER A 147 9.51 -3.12 -4.67
CA SER A 147 8.07 -2.82 -4.69
C SER A 147 7.56 -2.43 -6.09
N GLU A 148 8.36 -1.77 -6.93
CA GLU A 148 7.96 -1.42 -8.30
C GLU A 148 8.00 -2.63 -9.26
N TYR A 149 8.94 -3.56 -9.06
CA TYR A 149 9.12 -4.69 -9.98
C TYR A 149 7.98 -5.72 -9.91
N THR A 150 7.37 -5.88 -8.73
CA THR A 150 6.27 -6.84 -8.52
C THR A 150 4.91 -6.34 -9.03
N ASP A 151 4.76 -5.04 -9.32
CA ASP A 151 3.49 -4.46 -9.80
C ASP A 151 3.28 -4.61 -11.32
N ASN A 152 4.33 -4.96 -12.08
CA ASN A 152 4.27 -5.11 -13.54
C ASN A 152 4.00 -6.55 -14.01
N GLY A 153 3.76 -7.49 -13.12
CA GLY A 153 3.64 -8.93 -13.38
C GLY A 153 2.26 -9.55 -13.23
N GLU A 154 1.18 -8.77 -12.97
CA GLU A 154 -0.20 -9.30 -12.84
C GLU A 154 -1.20 -8.65 -13.79
#